data_140b18360c015a6328862d8aa13dae29
#
_entry.id   140b18360c015a6328862d8aa13dae29
#
_cell.length_a   1.000
_cell.length_b   1.000
_cell.length_c   1.000
_cell.angle_alpha   90.00
_cell.angle_beta   90.00
_cell.angle_gamma   90.00
#
_symmetry.space_group_name_H-M   'P 1'
#
loop_
_entity.id
_entity.type
_entity.pdbx_description
1 polymer ?
#
loop_
_entity_poly.entity_id
_entity_poly.type
_entity_poly.pdbx_seq_one_letter_code
_entity_poly.pdbx_strand_id
1 'polypeptide(L)'
;MRKVELSNTVLKYLDDLADYLVDELKVSEEFACKRIGRIRIFLASLGKPADYALCRFKKWRTLGYRCAVFEKDWVFAYEIFDDGVIVHDMSHTALLTE
;
A
#
# COMPACT_ATOMS: atom_id res chain seq x y z
N MET A 1 9.92 -15.35 7.80
CA MET A 1 9.11 -14.26 7.23
C MET A 1 9.20 -14.28 5.72
N ARG A 2 8.10 -14.05 5.05
CA ARG A 2 8.07 -13.94 3.60
C ARG A 2 8.70 -12.63 3.16
N LYS A 3 9.32 -12.64 1.97
CA LYS A 3 9.84 -11.43 1.36
C LYS A 3 8.70 -10.55 0.87
N VAL A 4 8.82 -9.24 1.05
CA VAL A 4 7.82 -8.28 0.56
C VAL A 4 8.48 -7.39 -0.48
N GLU A 5 7.90 -7.36 -1.69
CA GLU A 5 8.36 -6.50 -2.76
C GLU A 5 7.27 -5.48 -3.10
N LEU A 6 7.68 -4.28 -3.44
CA LEU A 6 6.78 -3.21 -3.87
C LEU A 6 6.94 -3.01 -5.37
N SER A 7 5.82 -2.97 -6.08
CA SER A 7 5.84 -2.70 -7.51
C SER A 7 6.31 -1.27 -7.81
N ASN A 8 6.73 -1.02 -9.03
CA ASN A 8 7.09 0.33 -9.46
C ASN A 8 5.90 1.29 -9.32
N THR A 9 4.68 0.82 -9.54
CA THR A 9 3.47 1.61 -9.35
C THR A 9 3.36 2.10 -7.91
N VAL A 10 3.58 1.21 -6.93
CA VAL A 10 3.52 1.57 -5.51
C VAL A 10 4.66 2.50 -5.13
N LEU A 11 5.88 2.21 -5.59
CA LEU A 11 7.04 3.06 -5.29
C LEU A 11 6.82 4.49 -5.81
N LYS A 12 6.32 4.62 -7.04
CA LYS A 12 6.02 5.93 -7.61
C LYS A 12 4.90 6.64 -6.84
N TYR A 13 3.87 5.90 -6.45
CA TYR A 13 2.77 6.47 -5.68
C TYR A 13 3.26 7.04 -4.34
N LEU A 14 4.15 6.31 -3.66
CA LEU A 14 4.69 6.77 -2.39
C LEU A 14 5.54 8.03 -2.57
N ASP A 15 6.35 8.09 -3.63
CA ASP A 15 7.12 9.29 -3.94
C ASP A 15 6.21 10.49 -4.24
N ASP A 16 5.19 10.28 -5.04
CA ASP A 16 4.22 11.34 -5.37
C ASP A 16 3.45 11.79 -4.11
N LEU A 17 3.13 10.87 -3.22
CA LEU A 17 2.45 11.20 -1.96
C LEU A 17 3.35 12.05 -1.06
N ALA A 18 4.62 11.73 -0.97
CA ALA A 18 5.57 12.52 -0.18
C ALA A 18 5.64 13.95 -0.71
N ASP A 19 5.75 14.11 -2.02
CA ASP A 19 5.78 15.43 -2.65
C ASP A 19 4.48 16.20 -2.40
N TYR A 20 3.34 15.53 -2.50
CA TYR A 20 2.03 16.13 -2.25
C TYR A 20 1.92 16.65 -0.81
N LEU A 21 2.39 15.87 0.16
CA LEU A 21 2.33 16.27 1.56
C LEU A 21 3.13 17.55 1.81
N VAL A 22 4.31 17.66 1.22
CA VAL A 22 5.16 18.83 1.40
C VAL A 22 4.64 20.02 0.59
N ASP A 23 4.34 19.82 -0.68
CA ASP A 23 4.04 20.91 -1.61
C ASP A 23 2.62 21.43 -1.50
N GLU A 24 1.63 20.54 -1.36
CA GLU A 24 0.21 20.92 -1.35
C GLU A 24 -0.32 21.11 0.06
N LEU A 25 -0.04 20.18 0.97
CA LEU A 25 -0.53 20.27 2.35
C LEU A 25 0.41 21.06 3.26
N LYS A 26 1.58 21.48 2.76
CA LYS A 26 2.52 22.32 3.47
C LYS A 26 3.00 21.73 4.79
N VAL A 27 3.03 20.41 4.90
CA VAL A 27 3.64 19.77 6.08
C VAL A 27 5.15 19.80 5.95
N SER A 28 5.86 19.68 7.08
CA SER A 28 7.32 19.64 7.04
C SER A 28 7.81 18.36 6.34
N GLU A 29 9.03 18.42 5.80
CA GLU A 29 9.66 17.25 5.21
C GLU A 29 9.82 16.13 6.24
N GLU A 30 10.14 16.47 7.49
CA GLU A 30 10.25 15.50 8.56
C GLU A 30 8.92 14.78 8.80
N PHE A 31 7.81 15.52 8.84
CA PHE A 31 6.49 14.93 9.01
C PHE A 31 6.14 14.01 7.84
N ALA A 32 6.40 14.45 6.60
CA ALA A 32 6.15 13.64 5.42
C ALA A 32 6.97 12.34 5.45
N CYS A 33 8.25 12.42 5.81
CA CYS A 33 9.11 11.22 5.93
C CYS A 33 8.58 10.25 6.97
N LYS A 34 8.13 10.74 8.12
CA LYS A 34 7.56 9.88 9.18
C LYS A 34 6.31 9.18 8.70
N ARG A 35 5.44 9.90 7.99
CA ARG A 35 4.18 9.34 7.50
C ARG A 35 4.43 8.25 6.46
N ILE A 36 5.32 8.50 5.50
CA ILE A 36 5.70 7.50 4.50
C ILE A 36 6.41 6.32 5.17
N GLY A 37 7.26 6.58 6.17
CA GLY A 37 7.94 5.53 6.94
C GLY A 37 6.96 4.59 7.62
N ARG A 38 5.87 5.12 8.19
CA ARG A 38 4.82 4.29 8.82
C ARG A 38 4.13 3.40 7.80
N ILE A 39 3.86 3.91 6.60
CA ILE A 39 3.29 3.13 5.51
C ILE A 39 4.25 2.00 5.13
N ARG A 40 5.54 2.28 4.99
CA ARG A 40 6.54 1.27 4.65
C ARG A 40 6.65 0.18 5.71
N ILE A 41 6.59 0.55 6.99
CA ILE A 41 6.60 -0.42 8.09
C ILE A 41 5.37 -1.32 8.02
N PHE A 42 4.20 -0.74 7.75
CA PHE A 42 2.99 -1.51 7.56
C PHE A 42 3.13 -2.51 6.40
N LEU A 43 3.64 -2.06 5.26
CA LEU A 43 3.82 -2.92 4.09
C LEU A 43 4.79 -4.08 4.39
N ALA A 44 5.86 -3.80 5.12
CA ALA A 44 6.81 -4.84 5.52
C ALA A 44 6.13 -5.90 6.41
N SER A 45 5.10 -5.52 7.17
CA SER A 45 4.37 -6.45 8.02
C SER A 45 3.59 -7.50 7.22
N LEU A 46 3.37 -7.27 5.92
CA LEU A 46 2.73 -8.26 5.05
C LEU A 46 3.59 -9.51 4.83
N GLY A 47 4.85 -9.46 5.24
CA GLY A 47 5.72 -10.64 5.27
C GLY A 47 5.31 -11.69 6.28
N LYS A 48 4.45 -11.34 7.25
CA LYS A 48 3.92 -12.29 8.23
C LYS A 48 2.91 -13.23 7.54
N PRO A 49 2.78 -14.47 8.03
CA PRO A 49 1.89 -15.45 7.38
C PRO A 49 0.40 -15.22 7.57
N ALA A 50 -0.01 -14.20 8.32
CA ALA A 50 -1.42 -13.86 8.52
C ALA A 50 -1.88 -12.95 7.38
N ASP A 51 -2.76 -13.45 6.52
CA ASP A 51 -3.16 -12.76 5.30
C ASP A 51 -4.51 -12.10 5.43
N TYR A 52 -4.67 -10.98 4.72
CA TYR A 52 -5.95 -10.29 4.60
C TYR A 52 -6.84 -11.01 3.60
N ALA A 53 -8.13 -10.69 3.62
CA ALA A 53 -9.10 -11.25 2.70
C ALA A 53 -8.87 -10.76 1.27
N LEU A 54 -9.45 -11.49 0.30
CA LEU A 54 -9.44 -11.05 -1.09
C LEU A 54 -10.10 -9.69 -1.22
N CYS A 55 -9.62 -8.91 -2.17
CA CYS A 55 -10.15 -7.59 -2.44
C CYS A 55 -11.62 -7.67 -2.85
N ARG A 56 -12.44 -6.77 -2.36
CA ARG A 56 -13.84 -6.63 -2.79
C ARG A 56 -13.97 -5.68 -3.97
N PHE A 57 -12.94 -4.91 -4.27
CA PHE A 57 -12.93 -3.98 -5.40
C PHE A 57 -12.73 -4.77 -6.68
N LYS A 58 -13.67 -4.64 -7.61
CA LYS A 58 -13.74 -5.49 -8.80
C LYS A 58 -12.43 -5.56 -9.57
N LYS A 59 -11.78 -4.41 -9.78
CA LYS A 59 -10.54 -4.33 -10.56
C LYS A 59 -9.42 -5.20 -9.99
N TRP A 60 -9.38 -5.37 -8.67
CA TRP A 60 -8.35 -6.15 -7.99
C TRP A 60 -8.81 -7.57 -7.70
N ARG A 61 -10.11 -7.74 -7.42
CA ARG A 61 -10.66 -9.06 -7.13
C ARG A 61 -10.54 -9.99 -8.34
N THR A 62 -10.77 -9.47 -9.54
CA THR A 62 -10.63 -10.26 -10.77
C THR A 62 -9.20 -10.73 -10.99
N LEU A 63 -8.21 -10.04 -10.41
CA LEU A 63 -6.80 -10.42 -10.49
C LEU A 63 -6.38 -11.34 -9.34
N GLY A 64 -7.29 -11.64 -8.41
CA GLY A 64 -6.99 -12.49 -7.27
C GLY A 64 -6.18 -11.81 -6.17
N TYR A 65 -6.14 -10.48 -6.15
CA TYR A 65 -5.37 -9.74 -5.15
C TYR A 65 -6.08 -9.70 -3.80
N ARG A 66 -5.27 -9.57 -2.74
CA ARG A 66 -5.77 -9.33 -1.39
C ARG A 66 -5.59 -7.86 -1.05
N CYS A 67 -6.48 -7.33 -0.21
CA CYS A 67 -6.45 -5.92 0.18
C CYS A 67 -6.10 -5.75 1.64
N ALA A 68 -5.03 -5.01 1.91
CA ALA A 68 -4.64 -4.61 3.25
C ALA A 68 -5.00 -3.14 3.44
N VAL A 69 -5.72 -2.82 4.52
CA VAL A 69 -6.16 -1.45 4.81
C VAL A 69 -5.29 -0.87 5.93
N PHE A 70 -4.75 0.31 5.70
CA PHE A 70 -3.92 1.00 6.69
C PHE A 70 -4.58 2.31 7.10
N GLU A 71 -4.84 2.46 8.40
CA GLU A 71 -5.40 3.66 9.03
C GLU A 71 -6.69 4.16 8.38
N LYS A 72 -7.48 3.26 7.82
CA LYS A 72 -8.75 3.53 7.12
C LYS A 72 -8.60 4.31 5.82
N ASP A 73 -7.45 4.94 5.57
CA ASP A 73 -7.26 5.85 4.44
C ASP A 73 -6.64 5.17 3.23
N TRP A 74 -5.83 4.14 3.43
CA TRP A 74 -5.03 3.55 2.37
C TRP A 74 -5.34 2.08 2.21
N VAL A 75 -5.50 1.65 0.97
CA VAL A 75 -5.71 0.24 0.62
C VAL A 75 -4.59 -0.20 -0.30
N PHE A 76 -3.97 -1.33 0.04
CA PHE A 76 -2.87 -1.90 -0.73
C PHE A 76 -3.31 -3.25 -1.29
N ALA A 77 -3.21 -3.40 -2.61
CA ALA A 77 -3.53 -4.66 -3.28
C ALA A 77 -2.26 -5.47 -3.45
N TYR A 78 -2.24 -6.69 -2.92
CA TYR A 78 -1.05 -7.53 -2.97
C TYR A 78 -1.40 -8.95 -3.39
N GLU A 79 -0.39 -9.64 -3.90
CA GLU A 79 -0.50 -11.04 -4.34
C GLU A 79 0.50 -11.88 -3.58
N ILE A 80 0.10 -13.11 -3.23
CA ILE A 80 0.92 -14.05 -2.47
C ILE A 80 1.57 -15.04 -3.42
N PHE A 81 2.87 -15.23 -3.25
CA PHE A 81 3.65 -16.24 -3.95
C PHE A 81 4.25 -17.21 -2.94
N ASP A 82 4.90 -18.27 -3.41
CA ASP A 82 5.43 -19.31 -2.55
C ASP A 82 6.41 -18.79 -1.50
N ASP A 83 7.24 -17.81 -1.88
CA ASP A 83 8.32 -17.30 -1.04
C ASP A 83 8.13 -15.83 -0.64
N GLY A 84 7.04 -15.19 -1.02
CA GLY A 84 6.85 -13.80 -0.71
C GLY A 84 5.55 -13.22 -1.17
N VAL A 85 5.45 -11.91 -1.06
CA VAL A 85 4.30 -11.14 -1.54
C VAL A 85 4.79 -9.97 -2.39
N ILE A 86 3.99 -9.60 -3.38
CA ILE A 86 4.22 -8.39 -4.18
C ILE A 86 3.03 -7.46 -3.96
N VAL A 87 3.32 -6.24 -3.51
CA VAL A 87 2.30 -5.19 -3.40
C VAL A 87 2.23 -4.52 -4.78
N HIS A 88 1.12 -4.78 -5.49
CA HIS A 88 0.96 -4.36 -6.87
C HIS A 88 0.44 -2.95 -7.02
N ASP A 89 -0.44 -2.52 -6.12
CA ASP A 89 -1.13 -1.25 -6.28
C ASP A 89 -1.55 -0.71 -4.92
N MET A 90 -1.87 0.58 -4.88
CA MET A 90 -2.41 1.21 -3.69
C MET A 90 -3.35 2.34 -4.10
N SER A 91 -4.26 2.71 -3.22
CA SER A 91 -5.18 3.82 -3.46
C SER A 91 -5.70 4.37 -2.15
N HIS A 92 -6.09 5.64 -2.16
CA HIS A 92 -6.87 6.22 -1.07
C HIS A 92 -8.27 5.61 -1.10
N THR A 93 -8.80 5.25 0.07
CA THR A 93 -10.12 4.59 0.14
C THR A 93 -11.23 5.40 -0.51
N ALA A 94 -11.15 6.73 -0.44
CA ALA A 94 -12.16 7.61 -1.04
C ALA A 94 -12.22 7.50 -2.57
N LEU A 95 -11.16 7.00 -3.21
CA LEU A 95 -11.10 6.87 -4.67
C LEU A 95 -11.53 5.50 -5.18
N LEU A 96 -11.81 4.56 -4.27
CA LEU A 96 -12.17 3.20 -4.63
C LEU A 96 -13.68 3.04 -4.73
N THR A 97 -14.12 2.39 -5.80
CA THR A 97 -15.53 2.03 -6.01
C THR A 97 -15.62 0.53 -6.22
N GLU A 98 -16.74 -0.04 -5.79
CA GLU A 98 -16.99 -1.47 -5.98
C GLU A 98 -17.40 -1.80 -7.41
#